data_7f02be414e82b0aaffeb7fc77947c697
#
_entry.id   7f02be414e82b0aaffeb7fc77947c697
#
_cell.length_a   1.000
_cell.length_b   1.000
_cell.length_c   1.000
_cell.angle_alpha   90.00
_cell.angle_beta   90.00
_cell.angle_gamma   90.00
#
_symmetry.space_group_name_H-M   'P 1'
#
loop_
_entity.id
_entity.type
_entity.pdbx_description
1 polymer ?
#
loop_
_entity_poly.entity_id
_entity_poly.type
_entity_poly.pdbx_seq_one_letter_code
_entity_poly.pdbx_strand_id
1 'polypeptide(L)'
;MANARFSVAPAYYTGSEVTPEVTVTHSGKTLVKDRDFIVTYHNNIEPSSYYNSPWVGIDGIGNYQGYVTKSFTINRADISSCTVTLSDESLTYTGSSLRPTATVKSGDKELTLNQDYYVSYRNNWDAGTASAILTGTGNYTGSVTKDFTIKPLDISRYSASLSQYSYTSDGTEKCPDVTVTYGDKTLAAGTDFTVSYKDNVKEGTATVTITGA
;
A
#
# COMPACT_ATOMS: atom_id res chain seq x y z
N MET A 1 -44.03 10.74 -20.79
CA MET A 1 -42.53 10.80 -20.80
C MET A 1 -41.91 10.88 -22.21
N ALA A 2 -42.63 10.73 -23.28
CA ALA A 2 -42.10 10.60 -24.66
C ALA A 2 -41.16 11.76 -25.13
N ASN A 3 -41.30 12.98 -24.62
CA ASN A 3 -40.47 14.14 -24.99
C ASN A 3 -39.65 14.67 -23.81
N ALA A 4 -39.46 13.89 -22.77
CA ALA A 4 -38.66 14.27 -21.62
C ALA A 4 -37.16 13.98 -21.89
N ARG A 5 -36.30 14.84 -21.38
CA ARG A 5 -34.84 14.63 -21.34
C ARG A 5 -34.43 14.14 -19.96
N PHE A 6 -33.51 13.19 -19.94
CA PHE A 6 -33.06 12.53 -18.73
C PHE A 6 -31.54 12.64 -18.60
N SER A 7 -31.07 12.99 -17.43
CA SER A 7 -29.66 12.87 -17.05
C SER A 7 -29.54 12.11 -15.73
N VAL A 8 -28.52 11.25 -15.62
CA VAL A 8 -28.16 10.51 -14.43
C VAL A 8 -26.71 10.83 -14.13
N ALA A 9 -26.41 11.26 -12.91
CA ALA A 9 -25.05 11.57 -12.50
C ALA A 9 -24.17 10.30 -12.53
N PRO A 10 -22.88 10.41 -12.87
CA PRO A 10 -21.93 9.31 -12.70
C PRO A 10 -21.78 8.96 -11.23
N ALA A 11 -21.55 7.69 -10.96
CA ALA A 11 -21.40 7.17 -9.61
C ALA A 11 -20.12 6.36 -9.46
N TYR A 12 -19.72 6.11 -8.23
CA TYR A 12 -18.57 5.27 -7.87
C TYR A 12 -19.02 4.14 -6.95
N TYR A 13 -18.31 3.03 -7.03
CA TYR A 13 -18.54 1.88 -6.17
C TYR A 13 -18.35 2.24 -4.70
N THR A 14 -19.31 1.84 -3.87
CA THR A 14 -19.30 2.07 -2.42
C THR A 14 -19.37 0.78 -1.60
N GLY A 15 -19.59 -0.35 -2.27
CA GLY A 15 -19.92 -1.64 -1.63
C GLY A 15 -21.39 -1.79 -1.25
N SER A 16 -22.23 -0.80 -1.55
CA SER A 16 -23.66 -0.77 -1.28
C SER A 16 -24.40 -0.24 -2.51
N GLU A 17 -25.74 -0.24 -2.45
CA GLU A 17 -26.54 0.34 -3.53
C GLU A 17 -26.18 1.81 -3.78
N VAL A 18 -26.00 2.13 -5.04
CA VAL A 18 -25.72 3.49 -5.53
C VAL A 18 -26.97 4.04 -6.21
N THR A 19 -27.47 5.15 -5.72
CA THR A 19 -28.70 5.80 -6.21
C THR A 19 -28.39 7.23 -6.69
N PRO A 20 -27.72 7.38 -7.87
CA PRO A 20 -27.33 8.69 -8.38
C PRO A 20 -28.56 9.56 -8.66
N GLU A 21 -28.40 10.86 -8.53
CA GLU A 21 -29.46 11.81 -8.83
C GLU A 21 -29.93 11.70 -10.28
N VAL A 22 -31.26 11.68 -10.45
CA VAL A 22 -31.92 11.66 -11.74
C VAL A 22 -32.64 12.99 -11.96
N THR A 23 -32.21 13.72 -12.99
CA THR A 23 -32.92 14.94 -13.42
C THR A 23 -33.77 14.64 -14.62
N VAL A 24 -35.04 15.03 -14.55
CA VAL A 24 -36.01 14.89 -15.66
C VAL A 24 -36.52 16.28 -16.05
N THR A 25 -36.43 16.60 -17.35
CA THR A 25 -36.96 17.85 -17.88
C THR A 25 -37.97 17.58 -19.01
N HIS A 26 -39.07 18.32 -19.01
CA HIS A 26 -40.07 18.26 -20.07
C HIS A 26 -40.44 19.68 -20.52
N SER A 27 -40.30 19.97 -21.81
CA SER A 27 -40.61 21.31 -22.40
C SER A 27 -39.92 22.46 -21.65
N GLY A 28 -38.64 22.27 -21.26
CA GLY A 28 -37.82 23.26 -20.55
C GLY A 28 -38.09 23.37 -19.04
N LYS A 29 -39.07 22.64 -18.51
CA LYS A 29 -39.38 22.60 -17.07
C LYS A 29 -38.77 21.37 -16.42
N THR A 30 -38.09 21.53 -15.28
CA THR A 30 -37.62 20.42 -14.45
C THR A 30 -38.79 19.83 -13.68
N LEU A 31 -38.95 18.51 -13.77
CA LEU A 31 -39.98 17.73 -13.07
C LEU A 31 -39.49 17.43 -11.65
N VAL A 32 -40.43 17.21 -10.74
CA VAL A 32 -40.17 16.93 -9.33
C VAL A 32 -40.37 15.45 -9.04
N LYS A 33 -39.32 14.80 -8.53
CA LYS A 33 -39.38 13.41 -8.09
C LYS A 33 -40.47 13.24 -7.04
N ASP A 34 -41.10 12.05 -7.03
CA ASP A 34 -42.18 11.63 -6.14
C ASP A 34 -43.52 12.42 -6.28
N ARG A 35 -43.54 13.44 -7.15
CA ARG A 35 -44.76 14.18 -7.56
C ARG A 35 -45.11 13.96 -9.04
N ASP A 36 -44.10 14.08 -9.90
CA ASP A 36 -44.24 14.04 -11.36
C ASP A 36 -43.68 12.73 -11.93
N PHE A 37 -42.75 12.09 -11.24
CA PHE A 37 -42.18 10.78 -11.59
C PHE A 37 -41.60 10.06 -10.38
N ILE A 38 -41.47 8.74 -10.47
CA ILE A 38 -40.74 7.89 -9.53
C ILE A 38 -39.54 7.24 -10.22
N VAL A 39 -38.52 6.81 -9.43
CA VAL A 39 -37.30 6.21 -9.92
C VAL A 39 -37.06 4.87 -9.24
N THR A 40 -36.72 3.87 -10.03
CA THR A 40 -36.26 2.55 -9.55
C THR A 40 -34.85 2.30 -10.07
N TYR A 41 -33.98 1.68 -9.27
CA TYR A 41 -32.59 1.38 -9.63
C TYR A 41 -32.41 -0.12 -9.77
N HIS A 42 -31.58 -0.52 -10.73
CA HIS A 42 -31.30 -1.92 -11.04
C HIS A 42 -29.81 -2.12 -11.33
N ASN A 43 -29.25 -3.26 -10.87
CA ASN A 43 -27.84 -3.60 -11.01
C ASN A 43 -26.89 -2.53 -10.46
N ASN A 44 -27.34 -1.83 -9.41
CA ASN A 44 -26.76 -0.57 -8.92
C ASN A 44 -25.80 -0.74 -7.72
N ILE A 45 -25.18 -1.93 -7.55
CA ILE A 45 -24.20 -2.20 -6.49
C ILE A 45 -22.81 -2.26 -7.10
N GLU A 46 -22.58 -3.13 -8.06
CA GLU A 46 -21.27 -3.43 -8.63
C GLU A 46 -20.87 -2.43 -9.74
N PRO A 47 -19.58 -2.19 -9.97
CA PRO A 47 -19.11 -1.39 -11.08
C PRO A 47 -19.60 -1.87 -12.43
N SER A 48 -19.78 -0.94 -13.36
CA SER A 48 -20.20 -1.24 -14.72
C SER A 48 -19.20 -2.13 -15.43
N SER A 49 -19.68 -3.18 -16.08
CA SER A 49 -18.88 -4.14 -16.83
C SER A 49 -19.67 -4.71 -18.00
N TYR A 50 -19.05 -5.58 -18.79
CA TYR A 50 -19.77 -6.31 -19.85
C TYR A 50 -20.95 -7.12 -19.30
N TYR A 51 -20.84 -7.64 -18.07
CA TYR A 51 -21.87 -8.47 -17.43
C TYR A 51 -22.77 -7.69 -16.45
N ASN A 52 -22.42 -6.44 -16.11
CA ASN A 52 -23.20 -5.60 -15.21
C ASN A 52 -23.44 -4.22 -15.84
N SER A 53 -24.68 -3.97 -16.23
CA SER A 53 -25.14 -2.71 -16.81
C SER A 53 -26.15 -2.05 -15.87
N PRO A 54 -25.75 -1.14 -15.01
CA PRO A 54 -26.66 -0.39 -14.15
C PRO A 54 -27.64 0.46 -14.95
N TRP A 55 -28.88 0.49 -14.51
CA TRP A 55 -29.90 1.32 -15.14
C TRP A 55 -30.97 1.79 -14.15
N VAL A 56 -31.62 2.87 -14.50
CA VAL A 56 -32.77 3.39 -13.77
C VAL A 56 -34.03 3.25 -14.61
N GLY A 57 -35.12 2.83 -13.98
CA GLY A 57 -36.48 2.95 -14.49
C GLY A 57 -37.07 4.28 -13.97
N ILE A 58 -37.73 5.01 -14.87
CA ILE A 58 -38.38 6.29 -14.57
C ILE A 58 -39.82 6.16 -15.02
N ASP A 59 -40.73 6.22 -14.06
CA ASP A 59 -42.19 6.10 -14.31
C ASP A 59 -42.88 7.44 -14.01
N GLY A 60 -43.63 7.93 -15.01
CA GLY A 60 -44.39 9.17 -14.88
C GLY A 60 -45.60 8.97 -14.01
N ILE A 61 -45.86 9.88 -13.08
CA ILE A 61 -47.02 9.88 -12.19
C ILE A 61 -47.72 11.23 -12.18
N GLY A 62 -48.92 11.30 -11.59
CA GLY A 62 -49.69 12.54 -11.51
C GLY A 62 -50.14 13.03 -12.89
N ASN A 63 -49.61 14.16 -13.33
CA ASN A 63 -49.94 14.72 -14.65
C ASN A 63 -49.05 14.12 -15.78
N TYR A 64 -48.17 13.17 -15.48
CA TYR A 64 -47.29 12.52 -16.42
C TYR A 64 -47.53 11.01 -16.41
N GLN A 65 -47.36 10.37 -17.57
CA GLN A 65 -47.47 8.92 -17.70
C GLN A 65 -46.39 8.36 -18.60
N GLY A 66 -46.20 7.04 -18.54
CA GLY A 66 -45.29 6.26 -19.35
C GLY A 66 -43.95 6.00 -18.62
N TYR A 67 -43.31 4.95 -19.06
CA TYR A 67 -42.09 4.39 -18.49
C TYR A 67 -40.93 4.55 -19.46
N VAL A 68 -39.75 4.84 -18.93
CA VAL A 68 -38.52 4.91 -19.69
C VAL A 68 -37.35 4.41 -18.84
N THR A 69 -36.37 3.80 -19.48
CA THR A 69 -35.16 3.34 -18.84
C THR A 69 -33.95 4.20 -19.28
N LYS A 70 -32.98 4.36 -18.39
CA LYS A 70 -31.73 5.02 -18.69
C LYS A 70 -30.57 4.28 -18.00
N SER A 71 -29.58 3.87 -18.79
CA SER A 71 -28.35 3.30 -18.23
C SER A 71 -27.49 4.40 -17.62
N PHE A 72 -26.73 4.05 -16.58
CA PHE A 72 -25.71 4.89 -15.99
C PHE A 72 -24.44 4.07 -15.69
N THR A 73 -23.36 4.74 -15.36
CA THR A 73 -22.08 4.09 -15.06
C THR A 73 -21.77 4.17 -13.57
N ILE A 74 -21.43 3.03 -12.98
CA ILE A 74 -20.77 2.95 -11.70
C ILE A 74 -19.30 2.69 -11.98
N ASN A 75 -18.45 3.65 -11.65
CA ASN A 75 -17.00 3.54 -11.79
C ASN A 75 -16.42 2.74 -10.63
N ARG A 76 -15.26 2.13 -10.83
CA ARG A 76 -14.48 1.53 -9.73
C ARG A 76 -14.09 2.61 -8.72
N ALA A 77 -14.04 2.25 -7.45
CA ALA A 77 -13.53 3.13 -6.40
C ALA A 77 -11.99 3.28 -6.52
N ASP A 78 -11.47 4.48 -6.27
CA ASP A 78 -10.02 4.68 -6.22
C ASP A 78 -9.48 4.29 -4.84
N ILE A 79 -8.54 3.33 -4.81
CA ILE A 79 -7.92 2.84 -3.57
C ILE A 79 -7.15 3.95 -2.83
N SER A 80 -6.74 5.02 -3.51
CA SER A 80 -6.07 6.16 -2.88
C SER A 80 -6.96 6.90 -1.87
N SER A 81 -8.29 6.74 -1.96
CA SER A 81 -9.25 7.29 -1.00
C SER A 81 -9.43 6.42 0.25
N CYS A 82 -8.85 5.21 0.27
CA CYS A 82 -8.94 4.28 1.38
C CYS A 82 -7.90 4.58 2.47
N THR A 83 -8.21 4.17 3.70
CA THR A 83 -7.23 4.20 4.79
C THR A 83 -6.34 2.96 4.71
N VAL A 84 -5.03 3.18 4.70
CA VAL A 84 -4.02 2.11 4.67
C VAL A 84 -3.18 2.17 5.94
N THR A 85 -3.04 1.05 6.63
CA THR A 85 -2.15 0.86 7.78
C THR A 85 -1.21 -0.30 7.52
N LEU A 86 0.05 -0.17 7.95
CA LEU A 86 1.03 -1.26 7.97
C LEU A 86 1.10 -1.87 9.37
N SER A 87 1.37 -3.17 9.46
CA SER A 87 1.58 -3.86 10.75
C SER A 87 2.76 -3.25 11.53
N ASP A 88 3.75 -2.74 10.80
CA ASP A 88 4.93 -2.07 11.33
C ASP A 88 5.42 -1.01 10.35
N GLU A 89 5.67 0.19 10.84
CA GLU A 89 6.25 1.29 10.05
C GLU A 89 7.76 1.44 10.29
N SER A 90 8.35 0.63 11.20
CA SER A 90 9.76 0.69 11.55
C SER A 90 10.31 -0.68 11.91
N LEU A 91 10.95 -1.33 10.96
CA LEU A 91 11.54 -2.66 11.08
C LEU A 91 13.06 -2.55 11.24
N THR A 92 13.72 -3.59 11.73
CA THR A 92 15.18 -3.68 11.79
C THR A 92 15.67 -4.59 10.66
N TYR A 93 16.78 -4.24 10.04
CA TYR A 93 17.44 -5.05 9.03
C TYR A 93 17.71 -6.48 9.52
N THR A 94 17.35 -7.47 8.69
CA THR A 94 17.50 -8.91 9.01
C THR A 94 18.36 -9.66 8.00
N GLY A 95 18.81 -8.96 6.93
CA GLY A 95 19.46 -9.61 5.79
C GLY A 95 18.50 -10.35 4.87
N SER A 96 17.21 -10.09 4.99
CA SER A 96 16.16 -10.67 4.16
C SER A 96 15.12 -9.60 3.82
N SER A 97 14.31 -9.83 2.78
CA SER A 97 13.25 -8.86 2.43
C SER A 97 12.22 -8.72 3.54
N LEU A 98 11.93 -7.48 3.92
CA LEU A 98 10.95 -7.13 4.94
C LEU A 98 9.64 -6.71 4.27
N ARG A 99 8.53 -7.31 4.72
CA ARG A 99 7.20 -7.14 4.10
C ARG A 99 6.14 -6.99 5.18
N PRO A 100 6.01 -5.79 5.78
CA PRO A 100 4.95 -5.55 6.75
C PRO A 100 3.59 -5.77 6.11
N THR A 101 2.68 -6.41 6.83
CA THR A 101 1.31 -6.65 6.35
C THR A 101 0.57 -5.32 6.24
N ALA A 102 -0.18 -5.14 5.15
CA ALA A 102 -1.01 -3.96 4.95
C ALA A 102 -2.49 -4.29 5.15
N THR A 103 -3.18 -3.47 5.91
CA THR A 103 -4.64 -3.49 6.04
C THR A 103 -5.22 -2.26 5.34
N VAL A 104 -6.24 -2.45 4.51
CA VAL A 104 -6.90 -1.38 3.75
C VAL A 104 -8.37 -1.32 4.14
N LYS A 105 -8.87 -0.11 4.42
CA LYS A 105 -10.29 0.12 4.73
C LYS A 105 -10.88 1.20 3.82
N SER A 106 -12.03 0.89 3.24
CA SER A 106 -12.90 1.83 2.55
C SER A 106 -14.07 2.19 3.47
N GLY A 107 -13.99 3.34 4.16
CA GLY A 107 -14.84 3.63 5.30
C GLY A 107 -14.65 2.56 6.40
N ASP A 108 -15.73 1.93 6.82
CA ASP A 108 -15.68 0.86 7.85
C ASP A 108 -15.42 -0.53 7.26
N LYS A 109 -15.50 -0.68 5.94
CA LYS A 109 -15.28 -1.97 5.25
C LYS A 109 -13.80 -2.24 5.07
N GLU A 110 -13.33 -3.37 5.62
CA GLU A 110 -12.00 -3.90 5.32
C GLU A 110 -11.98 -4.59 3.95
N LEU A 111 -10.97 -4.27 3.15
CA LEU A 111 -10.76 -4.82 1.82
C LEU A 111 -9.97 -6.12 1.89
N THR A 112 -10.26 -7.02 0.96
CA THR A 112 -9.66 -8.35 0.90
C THR A 112 -8.43 -8.35 0.01
N LEU A 113 -7.27 -8.74 0.55
CA LEU A 113 -6.03 -8.94 -0.20
C LEU A 113 -6.22 -9.99 -1.31
N ASN A 114 -5.65 -9.73 -2.49
CA ASN A 114 -5.74 -10.53 -3.72
C ASN A 114 -7.15 -10.58 -4.36
N GLN A 115 -8.14 -9.92 -3.78
CA GLN A 115 -9.48 -9.75 -4.36
C GLN A 115 -9.74 -8.28 -4.69
N ASP A 116 -9.55 -7.38 -3.72
CA ASP A 116 -9.79 -5.94 -3.85
C ASP A 116 -8.51 -5.16 -4.12
N TYR A 117 -7.36 -5.69 -3.70
CA TYR A 117 -6.03 -5.10 -3.92
C TYR A 117 -4.93 -6.16 -3.83
N TYR A 118 -3.75 -5.81 -4.35
CA TYR A 118 -2.51 -6.56 -4.12
C TYR A 118 -1.42 -5.61 -3.63
N VAL A 119 -0.39 -6.18 -2.96
CA VAL A 119 0.73 -5.42 -2.40
C VAL A 119 2.03 -5.83 -3.07
N SER A 120 2.82 -4.84 -3.46
CA SER A 120 4.21 -5.00 -3.88
C SER A 120 5.12 -4.13 -3.02
N TYR A 121 6.42 -4.47 -2.96
CA TYR A 121 7.38 -3.76 -2.12
C TYR A 121 8.55 -3.26 -2.95
N ARG A 122 9.14 -2.12 -2.54
CA ARG A 122 10.38 -1.57 -3.11
C ARG A 122 11.34 -1.23 -1.99
N ASN A 123 12.64 -1.36 -2.28
CA ASN A 123 13.76 -1.04 -1.37
C ASN A 123 13.63 -1.73 0.00
N ASN A 124 13.04 -2.91 0.04
CA ASN A 124 12.66 -3.60 1.29
C ASN A 124 13.68 -4.66 1.73
N TRP A 125 14.95 -4.51 1.31
CA TRP A 125 16.06 -5.38 1.67
C TRP A 125 17.06 -4.71 2.60
N ASP A 126 17.47 -3.48 2.31
CA ASP A 126 18.53 -2.77 2.98
C ASP A 126 17.98 -1.73 3.96
N ALA A 127 18.82 -1.27 4.88
CA ALA A 127 18.48 -0.17 5.79
C ALA A 127 18.19 1.12 5.00
N GLY A 128 17.17 1.86 5.44
CA GLY A 128 16.69 3.06 4.76
C GLY A 128 15.18 3.11 4.65
N THR A 129 14.68 3.90 3.69
CA THR A 129 13.24 4.00 3.42
C THR A 129 12.82 2.97 2.39
N ALA A 130 11.90 2.11 2.77
CA ALA A 130 11.23 1.14 1.92
C ALA A 130 9.77 1.53 1.69
N SER A 131 9.13 0.96 0.67
CA SER A 131 7.75 1.27 0.33
C SER A 131 6.93 0.02 0.09
N ALA A 132 5.71 0.02 0.61
CA ALA A 132 4.62 -0.87 0.23
C ALA A 132 3.71 -0.15 -0.78
N ILE A 133 3.52 -0.73 -1.96
CA ILE A 133 2.67 -0.19 -3.03
C ILE A 133 1.46 -1.09 -3.14
N LEU A 134 0.29 -0.53 -2.81
CA LEU A 134 -0.99 -1.20 -2.86
C LEU A 134 -1.70 -0.79 -4.14
N THR A 135 -2.10 -1.75 -4.95
CA THR A 135 -2.79 -1.50 -6.23
C THR A 135 -4.19 -2.11 -6.19
N GLY A 136 -5.20 -1.30 -6.48
CA GLY A 136 -6.59 -1.72 -6.51
C GLY A 136 -6.87 -2.69 -7.66
N THR A 137 -7.71 -3.68 -7.40
CA THR A 137 -8.21 -4.66 -8.38
C THR A 137 -9.69 -4.95 -8.11
N GLY A 138 -10.33 -5.75 -8.94
CA GLY A 138 -11.77 -6.02 -8.79
C GLY A 138 -12.61 -4.75 -8.90
N ASN A 139 -13.25 -4.37 -7.80
CA ASN A 139 -14.08 -3.17 -7.71
C ASN A 139 -13.30 -1.88 -7.41
N TYR A 140 -11.99 -1.98 -7.26
CA TYR A 140 -11.08 -0.88 -6.96
C TYR A 140 -10.09 -0.65 -8.10
N THR A 141 -9.57 0.56 -8.19
CA THR A 141 -8.58 1.00 -9.19
C THR A 141 -7.54 1.91 -8.53
N GLY A 142 -6.54 2.34 -9.29
CA GLY A 142 -5.49 3.21 -8.79
C GLY A 142 -4.47 2.51 -7.90
N SER A 143 -3.61 3.28 -7.26
CA SER A 143 -2.61 2.78 -6.31
C SER A 143 -2.31 3.78 -5.23
N VAL A 144 -1.89 3.29 -4.06
CA VAL A 144 -1.41 4.09 -2.94
C VAL A 144 -0.10 3.51 -2.42
N THR A 145 0.83 4.38 -2.06
CA THR A 145 2.13 4.00 -1.52
C THR A 145 2.19 4.36 -0.04
N LYS A 146 2.68 3.42 0.78
CA LYS A 146 3.02 3.63 2.19
C LYS A 146 4.49 3.33 2.40
N ASP A 147 5.22 4.30 2.92
CA ASP A 147 6.61 4.14 3.27
C ASP A 147 6.75 3.56 4.68
N PHE A 148 7.82 2.79 4.88
CA PHE A 148 8.26 2.30 6.17
C PHE A 148 9.78 2.37 6.26
N THR A 149 10.31 2.39 7.48
CA THR A 149 11.75 2.51 7.73
C THR A 149 12.35 1.15 8.05
N ILE A 150 13.47 0.81 7.43
CA ILE A 150 14.33 -0.29 7.83
C ILE A 150 15.52 0.33 8.56
N LYS A 151 15.59 0.08 9.88
CA LYS A 151 16.70 0.55 10.72
C LYS A 151 17.93 -0.32 10.51
N PRO A 152 19.12 0.26 10.53
CA PRO A 152 20.35 -0.50 10.57
C PRO A 152 20.39 -1.48 11.75
N LEU A 153 21.14 -2.55 11.58
CA LEU A 153 21.40 -3.51 12.64
C LEU A 153 22.41 -2.92 13.63
N ASP A 154 22.12 -3.03 14.93
CA ASP A 154 23.07 -2.62 15.97
C ASP A 154 24.15 -3.71 16.15
N ILE A 155 25.31 -3.49 15.54
CA ILE A 155 26.43 -4.44 15.55
C ILE A 155 27.01 -4.68 16.95
N SER A 156 26.81 -3.76 17.89
CA SER A 156 27.33 -3.89 19.27
C SER A 156 26.77 -5.10 20.03
N ARG A 157 25.67 -5.68 19.55
CA ARG A 157 24.97 -6.84 20.13
C ARG A 157 25.42 -8.18 19.58
N TYR A 158 26.37 -8.20 18.64
CA TYR A 158 26.78 -9.40 17.93
C TYR A 158 28.15 -9.90 18.33
N SER A 159 28.41 -11.16 18.04
CA SER A 159 29.67 -11.79 18.39
C SER A 159 30.73 -11.41 17.38
N ALA A 160 31.86 -10.94 17.87
CA ALA A 160 33.04 -10.70 17.08
C ALA A 160 34.21 -11.55 17.57
N SER A 161 34.96 -12.11 16.66
CA SER A 161 36.17 -12.87 16.94
C SER A 161 37.32 -12.41 16.05
N LEU A 162 38.55 -12.55 16.57
CA LEU A 162 39.79 -12.26 15.85
C LEU A 162 40.43 -13.58 15.41
N SER A 163 41.07 -13.58 14.26
CA SER A 163 41.86 -14.73 13.78
C SER A 163 43.03 -15.08 14.72
N GLN A 164 43.53 -14.09 15.45
CA GLN A 164 44.59 -14.27 16.44
C GLN A 164 44.50 -13.19 17.51
N TYR A 165 44.70 -13.56 18.79
CA TYR A 165 44.62 -12.68 19.96
C TYR A 165 45.98 -12.28 20.56
N SER A 166 47.09 -12.90 20.11
CA SER A 166 48.44 -12.63 20.62
C SER A 166 49.45 -12.72 19.49
N TYR A 167 50.35 -11.75 19.46
CA TYR A 167 51.43 -11.64 18.49
C TYR A 167 52.74 -11.35 19.18
N THR A 168 53.90 -11.75 18.59
CA THR A 168 55.22 -11.29 19.01
C THR A 168 55.47 -9.94 18.38
N SER A 169 55.97 -8.97 19.17
CA SER A 169 56.35 -7.65 18.69
C SER A 169 57.62 -7.75 17.81
N ASP A 170 57.53 -7.27 16.59
CA ASP A 170 58.60 -7.19 15.59
C ASP A 170 58.71 -5.81 14.92
N GLY A 171 57.99 -4.83 15.50
CA GLY A 171 57.95 -3.46 14.98
C GLY A 171 57.03 -3.23 13.79
N THR A 172 56.28 -4.28 13.37
CA THR A 172 55.26 -4.16 12.31
C THR A 172 53.84 -4.15 12.87
N GLU A 173 52.88 -3.54 12.12
CA GLU A 173 51.49 -3.54 12.50
C GLU A 173 50.90 -4.97 12.55
N LYS A 174 50.11 -5.25 13.57
CA LYS A 174 49.36 -6.49 13.73
C LYS A 174 47.89 -6.22 13.52
N CYS A 175 47.35 -6.76 12.40
CA CYS A 175 45.96 -6.56 11.96
C CYS A 175 45.27 -7.94 11.78
N PRO A 176 44.82 -8.57 12.87
CA PRO A 176 44.09 -9.85 12.77
C PRO A 176 42.83 -9.68 11.96
N ASP A 177 42.43 -10.71 11.20
CA ASP A 177 41.11 -10.76 10.56
C ASP A 177 40.02 -10.74 11.61
N VAL A 178 38.96 -10.00 11.31
CA VAL A 178 37.78 -9.87 12.18
C VAL A 178 36.63 -10.60 11.53
N THR A 179 36.01 -11.52 12.29
CA THR A 179 34.77 -12.18 11.92
C THR A 179 33.65 -11.69 12.82
N VAL A 180 32.56 -11.18 12.26
CA VAL A 180 31.36 -10.76 12.97
C VAL A 180 30.20 -11.63 12.52
N THR A 181 29.47 -12.22 13.48
CA THR A 181 28.35 -13.12 13.19
C THR A 181 27.05 -12.64 13.81
N TYR A 182 25.96 -12.81 13.07
CA TYR A 182 24.58 -12.57 13.47
C TYR A 182 23.74 -13.83 13.19
N GLY A 183 23.40 -14.57 14.24
CA GLY A 183 22.83 -15.90 14.08
C GLY A 183 23.79 -16.78 13.26
N ASP A 184 23.27 -17.42 12.22
CA ASP A 184 24.05 -18.27 11.29
C ASP A 184 24.70 -17.47 10.14
N LYS A 185 24.57 -16.14 10.11
CA LYS A 185 25.09 -15.28 9.05
C LYS A 185 26.37 -14.60 9.48
N THR A 186 27.41 -14.66 8.61
CA THR A 186 28.63 -13.89 8.74
C THR A 186 28.49 -12.57 7.99
N LEU A 187 28.79 -11.46 8.67
CA LEU A 187 28.77 -10.11 8.09
C LEU A 187 30.01 -9.88 7.22
N ALA A 188 29.84 -9.07 6.17
CA ALA A 188 30.91 -8.76 5.22
C ALA A 188 31.67 -7.48 5.64
N ALA A 189 32.96 -7.59 5.87
CA ALA A 189 33.81 -6.42 6.12
C ALA A 189 33.83 -5.50 4.90
N GLY A 190 33.76 -4.19 5.14
CA GLY A 190 33.70 -3.16 4.11
C GLY A 190 32.29 -2.87 3.56
N THR A 191 31.32 -3.76 3.81
CA THR A 191 29.91 -3.60 3.44
C THR A 191 29.03 -3.43 4.65
N ASP A 192 29.09 -4.37 5.61
CA ASP A 192 28.24 -4.37 6.80
C ASP A 192 28.95 -3.71 8.00
N PHE A 193 30.29 -3.72 8.01
CA PHE A 193 31.10 -3.09 9.05
C PHE A 193 32.50 -2.70 8.55
N THR A 194 33.11 -1.79 9.28
CA THR A 194 34.51 -1.39 9.11
C THR A 194 35.34 -1.76 10.33
N VAL A 195 36.64 -1.95 10.13
CA VAL A 195 37.59 -2.30 11.20
C VAL A 195 38.71 -1.26 11.26
N SER A 196 39.07 -0.85 12.46
CA SER A 196 40.25 -0.03 12.71
C SER A 196 41.07 -0.60 13.85
N TYR A 197 42.38 -0.35 13.81
CA TYR A 197 43.36 -0.86 14.79
C TYR A 197 44.06 0.32 15.47
N LYS A 198 44.33 0.16 16.75
CA LYS A 198 45.08 1.14 17.54
C LYS A 198 46.08 0.43 18.46
N ASP A 199 47.27 1.05 18.64
CA ASP A 199 48.33 0.54 19.50
C ASP A 199 48.84 -0.84 19.13
N ASN A 200 48.77 -1.20 17.80
CA ASN A 200 48.98 -2.54 17.26
C ASN A 200 50.45 -2.80 16.73
N VAL A 201 51.43 -1.95 17.09
CA VAL A 201 52.84 -2.07 16.64
C VAL A 201 53.77 -2.44 17.80
N LYS A 202 53.59 -1.80 18.96
CA LYS A 202 54.47 -1.94 20.12
C LYS A 202 53.95 -2.99 21.09
N GLU A 203 54.83 -3.51 21.93
CA GLU A 203 54.46 -4.36 23.05
C GLU A 203 53.41 -3.66 23.94
N GLY A 204 52.36 -4.38 24.30
CA GLY A 204 51.24 -3.89 25.09
C GLY A 204 49.89 -4.48 24.62
N THR A 205 48.82 -3.81 24.98
CA THR A 205 47.46 -4.17 24.55
C THR A 205 47.02 -3.32 23.36
N ALA A 206 46.82 -3.95 22.22
CA ALA A 206 46.24 -3.32 21.05
C ALA A 206 44.69 -3.33 21.12
N THR A 207 44.04 -2.39 20.45
CA THR A 207 42.61 -2.26 20.37
C THR A 207 42.14 -2.45 18.93
N VAL A 208 41.16 -3.33 18.72
CA VAL A 208 40.42 -3.48 17.46
C VAL A 208 39.05 -2.84 17.65
N THR A 209 38.69 -1.88 16.82
CA THR A 209 37.37 -1.24 16.82
C THR A 209 36.59 -1.68 15.60
N ILE A 210 35.40 -2.17 15.81
CA ILE A 210 34.48 -2.62 14.79
C ILE A 210 33.31 -1.63 14.78
N THR A 211 33.03 -1.04 13.63
CA THR A 211 31.97 -0.02 13.47
C THR A 211 31.02 -0.48 12.36
N GLY A 212 29.72 -0.51 12.61
CA GLY A 212 28.70 -0.76 11.59
C GLY A 212 28.77 0.28 10.47
N ALA A 213 28.59 -0.16 9.23
CA ALA A 213 28.64 0.69 8.03
C ALA A 213 27.29 1.32 7.71
#